data_63a6849eb0c545760415b1bdfafeaa2d
#
_entry.id   63a6849eb0c545760415b1bdfafeaa2d
#
_cell.length_a   1.000
_cell.length_b   1.000
_cell.length_c   1.000
_cell.angle_alpha   90.00
_cell.angle_beta   90.00
_cell.angle_gamma   90.00
#
_symmetry.space_group_name_H-M   'P 1'
#
loop_
_entity.id
_entity.type
_entity.pdbx_description
1 polymer ?
#
loop_
_entity_poly.entity_id
_entity_poly.type
_entity_poly.pdbx_seq_one_letter_code
_entity_poly.pdbx_strand_id
1 'polypeptide(L)'
;MKNKLMKVSLLLFLMALIAGKSLSQNQPVRIKAEHPRLILSSTDIELMRGNALSGIEPWKTAWKKLESEIDGYADEKWKPNVYRGDASMSFYKAAIRDGSAARDLAIGYQITKDKRYAHKAIEIINEWSSPKNAPGTYFDPDKFYPNTGMLVSRGVFAFLYAYDLLCADNLIGKSKQKQFEAWLRILLPHIEEGVKRWVENDYFGKQYFQNHIVAEVVGLMSIGIILRDNELVNYVYDGETNPHNIKKVIEGIILMKGQPPYCGEPGSWSTQDGEIMDRYRHFALTHYGQTTKPNRALQYA
;
A
#
# COMPACT_ATOMS: atom_id res chain seq x y z
N MET A 1 -54.68 -23.89 -21.03
CA MET A 1 -53.31 -23.85 -21.60
C MET A 1 -52.59 -22.53 -21.32
N LYS A 2 -53.20 -21.35 -21.43
CA LYS A 2 -52.54 -20.05 -21.20
C LYS A 2 -51.81 -19.89 -19.83
N ASN A 3 -52.42 -20.39 -18.73
CA ASN A 3 -51.82 -20.26 -17.38
C ASN A 3 -50.58 -21.14 -17.10
N LYS A 4 -50.38 -22.23 -17.88
CA LYS A 4 -49.19 -23.05 -17.74
C LYS A 4 -47.97 -22.43 -18.44
N LEU A 5 -48.20 -21.81 -19.63
CA LEU A 5 -47.11 -21.11 -20.34
C LEU A 5 -46.60 -19.90 -19.56
N MET A 6 -47.53 -19.13 -18.94
CA MET A 6 -47.16 -17.95 -18.15
C MET A 6 -46.31 -18.30 -16.91
N LYS A 7 -46.63 -19.42 -16.23
CA LYS A 7 -45.83 -19.92 -15.09
C LYS A 7 -44.44 -20.40 -15.51
N VAL A 8 -44.30 -21.04 -16.67
CA VAL A 8 -43.02 -21.51 -17.19
C VAL A 8 -42.14 -20.32 -17.62
N SER A 9 -42.72 -19.29 -18.29
CA SER A 9 -42.00 -18.07 -18.64
C SER A 9 -41.50 -17.29 -17.41
N LEU A 10 -42.33 -17.20 -16.35
CA LEU A 10 -41.92 -16.54 -15.12
C LEU A 10 -40.80 -17.28 -14.41
N LEU A 11 -40.84 -18.62 -14.40
CA LEU A 11 -39.80 -19.45 -13.81
C LEU A 11 -38.47 -19.33 -14.56
N LEU A 12 -38.51 -19.31 -15.90
CA LEU A 12 -37.32 -19.10 -16.75
C LEU A 12 -36.74 -17.69 -16.58
N PHE A 13 -37.57 -16.67 -16.41
CA PHE A 13 -37.13 -15.31 -16.15
C PHE A 13 -36.51 -15.16 -14.74
N LEU A 14 -37.05 -15.82 -13.73
CA LEU A 14 -36.47 -15.89 -12.40
C LEU A 14 -35.13 -16.65 -12.40
N MET A 15 -35.04 -17.75 -13.14
CA MET A 15 -33.77 -18.49 -13.30
C MET A 15 -32.71 -17.66 -14.03
N ALA A 16 -33.09 -16.89 -15.05
CA ALA A 16 -32.19 -15.97 -15.75
C ALA A 16 -31.71 -14.82 -14.84
N LEU A 17 -32.56 -14.30 -13.96
CA LEU A 17 -32.22 -13.29 -12.96
C LEU A 17 -31.25 -13.84 -11.88
N ILE A 18 -31.48 -15.10 -11.46
CA ILE A 18 -30.59 -15.78 -10.49
C ILE A 18 -29.26 -16.12 -11.16
N ALA A 19 -29.26 -16.61 -12.40
CA ALA A 19 -28.05 -16.86 -13.18
C ALA A 19 -27.28 -15.55 -13.48
N GLY A 20 -27.97 -14.45 -13.75
CA GLY A 20 -27.35 -13.13 -13.96
C GLY A 20 -26.68 -12.57 -12.71
N LYS A 21 -27.19 -12.87 -11.50
CA LYS A 21 -26.54 -12.52 -10.24
C LYS A 21 -25.38 -13.44 -9.88
N SER A 22 -25.40 -14.70 -10.37
CA SER A 22 -24.30 -15.66 -10.18
C SER A 22 -23.12 -15.43 -11.11
N LEU A 23 -23.27 -14.61 -12.16
CA LEU A 23 -22.21 -14.30 -13.12
C LEU A 23 -21.36 -13.07 -12.78
N SER A 24 -21.62 -12.42 -11.66
CA SER A 24 -20.66 -11.51 -11.04
C SER A 24 -19.63 -12.34 -10.25
N GLN A 25 -19.07 -13.37 -10.84
CA GLN A 25 -17.84 -13.96 -10.33
C GLN A 25 -16.77 -12.86 -10.35
N ASN A 26 -16.26 -12.52 -9.19
CA ASN A 26 -15.14 -11.60 -9.04
C ASN A 26 -14.03 -12.05 -9.99
N GLN A 27 -13.87 -11.31 -11.10
CA GLN A 27 -12.77 -11.61 -12.01
C GLN A 27 -11.47 -11.43 -11.22
N PRO A 28 -10.55 -12.40 -11.26
CA PRO A 28 -9.30 -12.27 -10.53
C PRO A 28 -8.57 -11.00 -10.97
N VAL A 29 -7.97 -10.32 -10.02
CA VAL A 29 -7.12 -9.15 -10.32
C VAL A 29 -6.00 -9.58 -11.25
N ARG A 30 -5.88 -8.88 -12.37
CA ARG A 30 -4.79 -9.13 -13.33
C ARG A 30 -3.69 -8.11 -13.12
N ILE A 31 -2.51 -8.60 -12.76
CA ILE A 31 -1.32 -7.77 -12.66
C ILE A 31 -0.87 -7.38 -14.05
N LYS A 32 -0.61 -6.10 -14.30
CA LYS A 32 -0.01 -5.61 -15.55
C LYS A 32 1.32 -6.33 -15.84
N ALA A 33 1.54 -6.67 -17.11
CA ALA A 33 2.79 -7.29 -17.55
C ALA A 33 3.95 -6.29 -17.49
N GLU A 34 3.71 -5.07 -17.96
CA GLU A 34 4.71 -4.02 -18.07
C GLU A 34 4.72 -3.12 -16.84
N HIS A 35 5.87 -2.52 -16.56
CA HIS A 35 6.03 -1.42 -15.62
C HIS A 35 5.68 -0.07 -16.26
N PRO A 36 5.23 0.94 -15.53
CA PRO A 36 4.95 0.86 -14.10
C PRO A 36 3.62 0.16 -13.80
N ARG A 37 3.54 -0.52 -12.66
CA ARG A 37 2.39 -1.36 -12.26
C ARG A 37 1.64 -0.85 -11.05
N LEU A 38 2.28 0.01 -10.26
CA LEU A 38 1.73 0.47 -8.98
C LEU A 38 0.83 1.70 -9.16
N ILE A 39 1.29 2.87 -8.78
CA ILE A 39 0.45 4.08 -8.72
C ILE A 39 0.40 4.81 -10.06
N LEU A 40 1.54 4.93 -10.74
CA LEU A 40 1.63 5.73 -11.97
C LEU A 40 1.51 4.84 -13.21
N SER A 41 0.77 5.31 -14.20
CA SER A 41 0.81 4.77 -15.56
C SER A 41 1.84 5.52 -16.41
N SER A 42 2.15 5.01 -17.61
CA SER A 42 3.00 5.73 -18.56
C SER A 42 2.43 7.09 -18.93
N THR A 43 1.10 7.19 -19.06
CA THR A 43 0.40 8.47 -19.32
C THR A 43 0.55 9.44 -18.15
N ASP A 44 0.46 8.96 -16.90
CA ASP A 44 0.66 9.81 -15.73
C ASP A 44 2.09 10.36 -15.68
N ILE A 45 3.09 9.54 -16.05
CA ILE A 45 4.49 9.97 -16.13
C ILE A 45 4.67 11.06 -17.19
N GLU A 46 4.06 10.92 -18.36
CA GLU A 46 4.11 11.91 -19.43
C GLU A 46 3.45 13.23 -18.99
N LEU A 47 2.29 13.16 -18.36
CA LEU A 47 1.59 14.30 -17.81
C LEU A 47 2.42 15.00 -16.72
N MET A 48 2.98 14.23 -15.80
CA MET A 48 3.87 14.76 -14.74
C MET A 48 5.09 15.47 -15.33
N ARG A 49 5.73 14.90 -16.35
CA ARG A 49 6.85 15.51 -17.07
C ARG A 49 6.44 16.82 -17.73
N GLY A 50 5.33 16.80 -18.48
CA GLY A 50 4.81 17.98 -19.16
C GLY A 50 4.53 19.12 -18.17
N ASN A 51 3.89 18.83 -17.06
CA ASN A 51 3.60 19.80 -16.02
C ASN A 51 4.87 20.34 -15.35
N ALA A 52 5.79 19.47 -14.93
CA ALA A 52 7.02 19.87 -14.27
C ALA A 52 7.89 20.80 -15.12
N LEU A 53 7.96 20.53 -16.42
CA LEU A 53 8.78 21.30 -17.38
C LEU A 53 8.03 22.48 -18.03
N SER A 54 6.75 22.64 -17.78
CA SER A 54 5.94 23.72 -18.37
C SER A 54 6.32 25.14 -17.94
N GLY A 55 6.98 25.27 -16.79
CA GLY A 55 7.25 26.57 -16.16
C GLY A 55 6.02 27.25 -15.53
N ILE A 56 4.86 26.56 -15.46
CA ILE A 56 3.59 27.07 -14.94
C ILE A 56 3.43 26.69 -13.46
N GLU A 57 2.89 27.60 -12.65
CA GLU A 57 2.55 27.29 -11.24
C GLU A 57 1.30 26.42 -11.14
N PRO A 58 1.21 25.54 -10.14
CA PRO A 58 2.17 25.33 -9.03
C PRO A 58 3.33 24.36 -9.36
N TRP A 59 3.31 23.78 -10.55
CA TRP A 59 4.25 22.72 -10.97
C TRP A 59 5.69 23.21 -11.01
N LYS A 60 5.90 24.44 -11.45
CA LYS A 60 7.24 25.06 -11.49
C LYS A 60 7.90 25.10 -10.11
N THR A 61 7.18 25.57 -9.10
CA THR A 61 7.70 25.65 -7.74
C THR A 61 7.92 24.26 -7.16
N ALA A 62 6.97 23.34 -7.37
CA ALA A 62 7.10 21.95 -6.90
C ALA A 62 8.30 21.25 -7.55
N TRP A 63 8.49 21.40 -8.85
CA TRP A 63 9.63 20.83 -9.56
C TRP A 63 10.96 21.38 -9.07
N LYS A 64 11.10 22.72 -8.97
CA LYS A 64 12.35 23.33 -8.48
C LYS A 64 12.75 22.85 -7.10
N LYS A 65 11.76 22.64 -6.21
CA LYS A 65 12.01 22.08 -4.88
C LYS A 65 12.53 20.66 -4.98
N LEU A 66 11.83 19.81 -5.73
CA LEU A 66 12.24 18.41 -5.93
C LEU A 66 13.62 18.34 -6.57
N GLU A 67 13.88 19.10 -7.62
CA GLU A 67 15.17 19.15 -8.34
C GLU A 67 16.32 19.48 -7.40
N SER A 68 16.16 20.48 -6.54
CA SER A 68 17.17 20.84 -5.53
C SER A 68 17.44 19.70 -4.53
N GLU A 69 16.39 18.97 -4.12
CA GLU A 69 16.54 17.84 -3.19
C GLU A 69 17.26 16.65 -3.85
N ILE A 70 16.87 16.29 -5.08
CA ILE A 70 17.46 15.15 -5.80
C ILE A 70 18.89 15.42 -6.28
N ASP A 71 19.24 16.66 -6.58
CA ASP A 71 20.64 17.02 -6.84
C ASP A 71 21.51 16.77 -5.60
N GLY A 72 21.00 17.08 -4.40
CA GLY A 72 21.65 16.76 -3.15
C GLY A 72 21.82 15.25 -2.92
N TYR A 73 20.79 14.45 -3.29
CA TYR A 73 20.89 12.98 -3.19
C TYR A 73 21.81 12.38 -4.25
N ALA A 74 21.90 12.98 -5.43
CA ALA A 74 22.76 12.53 -6.51
C ALA A 74 24.26 12.80 -6.25
N ASP A 75 24.58 13.67 -5.29
CA ASP A 75 25.98 13.94 -4.87
C ASP A 75 26.65 12.64 -4.40
N GLU A 76 27.91 12.45 -4.79
CA GLU A 76 28.71 11.28 -4.43
C GLU A 76 28.94 11.15 -2.91
N LYS A 77 28.87 12.25 -2.17
CA LYS A 77 29.02 12.25 -0.71
C LYS A 77 27.80 11.71 0.01
N TRP A 78 26.62 11.80 -0.63
CA TRP A 78 25.41 11.23 -0.04
C TRP A 78 25.45 9.70 -0.15
N LYS A 79 25.28 9.01 0.98
CA LYS A 79 25.31 7.55 1.05
C LYS A 79 24.03 7.01 1.71
N PRO A 80 23.52 5.86 1.25
CA PRO A 80 22.45 5.17 1.94
C PRO A 80 22.89 4.75 3.35
N ASN A 81 21.93 4.78 4.27
CA ASN A 81 22.11 4.36 5.67
C ASN A 81 21.34 3.05 5.91
N VAL A 82 21.84 1.97 5.32
CA VAL A 82 21.20 0.66 5.41
C VAL A 82 21.19 0.16 6.84
N TYR A 83 19.98 -0.09 7.37
CA TYR A 83 19.81 -0.67 8.69
C TYR A 83 19.88 -2.20 8.63
N ARG A 84 20.63 -2.81 9.54
CA ARG A 84 20.91 -4.25 9.59
C ARG A 84 20.56 -4.91 10.93
N GLY A 85 19.93 -4.17 11.83
CA GLY A 85 19.56 -4.66 13.14
C GLY A 85 18.13 -5.20 13.19
N ASP A 86 17.69 -5.52 14.39
CA ASP A 86 16.40 -6.14 14.69
C ASP A 86 15.30 -5.17 15.17
N ALA A 87 15.61 -3.87 15.31
CA ALA A 87 14.65 -2.88 15.78
C ALA A 87 13.83 -2.29 14.62
N SER A 88 12.56 -2.66 14.53
CA SER A 88 11.65 -2.26 13.44
C SER A 88 11.49 -0.74 13.28
N MET A 89 11.52 0.03 14.37
CA MET A 89 11.48 1.49 14.30
C MET A 89 12.75 2.08 13.68
N SER A 90 13.93 1.51 13.96
CA SER A 90 15.19 1.95 13.37
C SER A 90 15.25 1.58 11.88
N PHE A 91 14.78 0.38 11.53
CA PHE A 91 14.55 -0.01 10.14
C PHE A 91 13.67 1.01 9.41
N TYR A 92 12.51 1.31 9.98
CA TYR A 92 11.54 2.25 9.38
C TYR A 92 12.16 3.63 9.13
N LYS A 93 12.84 4.21 10.13
CA LYS A 93 13.47 5.53 9.99
C LYS A 93 14.52 5.57 8.89
N ALA A 94 15.38 4.55 8.83
CA ALA A 94 16.40 4.45 7.80
C ALA A 94 15.79 4.18 6.41
N ALA A 95 14.82 3.27 6.33
CA ALA A 95 14.15 2.89 5.09
C ALA A 95 13.33 4.05 4.49
N ILE A 96 12.64 4.83 5.32
CA ILE A 96 11.90 6.03 4.85
C ILE A 96 12.85 7.06 4.27
N ARG A 97 13.99 7.32 4.94
CA ARG A 97 14.99 8.27 4.44
C ARG A 97 15.53 7.85 3.07
N ASP A 98 16.03 6.63 2.99
CA ASP A 98 16.71 6.15 1.80
C ASP A 98 15.72 5.79 0.68
N GLY A 99 14.59 5.21 1.03
CA GLY A 99 13.52 4.90 0.07
C GLY A 99 12.92 6.16 -0.56
N SER A 100 12.69 7.22 0.24
CA SER A 100 12.23 8.50 -0.29
C SER A 100 13.25 9.09 -1.25
N ALA A 101 14.53 9.09 -0.91
CA ALA A 101 15.57 9.54 -1.82
C ALA A 101 15.58 8.73 -3.13
N ALA A 102 15.48 7.40 -3.06
CA ALA A 102 15.40 6.54 -4.25
C ALA A 102 14.17 6.83 -5.12
N ARG A 103 12.99 7.02 -4.49
CA ARG A 103 11.74 7.37 -5.18
C ARG A 103 11.87 8.72 -5.87
N ASP A 104 12.32 9.73 -5.17
CA ASP A 104 12.40 11.10 -5.67
C ASP A 104 13.43 11.20 -6.82
N LEU A 105 14.56 10.51 -6.71
CA LEU A 105 15.53 10.34 -7.80
C LEU A 105 14.91 9.62 -9.01
N ALA A 106 14.13 8.55 -8.80
CA ALA A 106 13.45 7.85 -9.89
C ALA A 106 12.42 8.74 -10.59
N ILE A 107 11.67 9.55 -9.83
CA ILE A 107 10.76 10.57 -10.37
C ILE A 107 11.56 11.62 -11.17
N GLY A 108 12.64 12.14 -10.60
CA GLY A 108 13.52 13.09 -11.28
C GLY A 108 14.07 12.55 -12.60
N TYR A 109 14.47 11.28 -12.63
CA TYR A 109 14.84 10.60 -13.86
C TYR A 109 13.65 10.53 -14.85
N GLN A 110 12.47 10.20 -14.40
CA GLN A 110 11.30 10.13 -15.28
C GLN A 110 10.95 11.49 -15.87
N ILE A 111 11.18 12.59 -15.16
CA ILE A 111 10.93 13.97 -15.65
C ILE A 111 12.05 14.41 -16.61
N THR A 112 13.32 14.26 -16.24
CA THR A 112 14.45 14.85 -16.97
C THR A 112 15.15 13.90 -17.93
N LYS A 113 15.04 12.59 -17.69
CA LYS A 113 15.85 11.52 -18.29
C LYS A 113 17.36 11.64 -17.98
N ASP A 114 17.73 12.41 -16.96
CA ASP A 114 19.10 12.48 -16.48
C ASP A 114 19.49 11.17 -15.78
N LYS A 115 20.43 10.46 -16.38
CA LYS A 115 20.88 9.15 -15.90
C LYS A 115 21.55 9.18 -14.52
N ARG A 116 22.08 10.33 -14.09
CA ARG A 116 22.67 10.46 -12.75
C ARG A 116 21.65 10.09 -11.67
N TYR A 117 20.41 10.57 -11.81
CA TYR A 117 19.33 10.26 -10.88
C TYR A 117 18.98 8.78 -10.87
N ALA A 118 18.86 8.18 -12.06
CA ALA A 118 18.57 6.75 -12.16
C ALA A 118 19.69 5.90 -11.54
N HIS A 119 20.95 6.21 -11.83
CA HIS A 119 22.10 5.46 -11.30
C HIS A 119 22.14 5.53 -9.76
N LYS A 120 21.87 6.71 -9.19
CA LYS A 120 21.84 6.87 -7.74
C LYS A 120 20.68 6.15 -7.09
N ALA A 121 19.49 6.20 -7.67
CA ALA A 121 18.34 5.45 -7.18
C ALA A 121 18.60 3.94 -7.21
N ILE A 122 19.23 3.42 -8.28
CA ILE A 122 19.62 2.01 -8.41
C ILE A 122 20.70 1.65 -7.37
N GLU A 123 21.67 2.52 -7.11
CA GLU A 123 22.66 2.35 -6.04
C GLU A 123 21.97 2.10 -4.70
N ILE A 124 21.04 2.99 -4.34
CA ILE A 124 20.30 2.90 -3.07
C ILE A 124 19.51 1.58 -2.97
N ILE A 125 18.75 1.23 -4.00
CA ILE A 125 17.97 -0.01 -4.04
C ILE A 125 18.88 -1.23 -3.91
N ASN A 126 20.02 -1.23 -4.62
CA ASN A 126 20.98 -2.33 -4.60
C ASN A 126 21.64 -2.50 -3.23
N GLU A 127 22.00 -1.41 -2.56
CA GLU A 127 22.58 -1.46 -1.22
C GLU A 127 21.63 -2.06 -0.21
N TRP A 128 20.35 -1.65 -0.24
CA TRP A 128 19.33 -2.18 0.66
C TRP A 128 18.99 -3.65 0.39
N SER A 129 18.91 -4.05 -0.86
CA SER A 129 18.56 -5.42 -1.26
C SER A 129 19.78 -6.37 -1.36
N SER A 130 21.00 -5.87 -1.14
CA SER A 130 22.21 -6.69 -1.21
C SER A 130 22.20 -7.77 -0.13
N PRO A 131 22.49 -9.04 -0.46
CA PRO A 131 22.61 -10.11 0.52
C PRO A 131 23.66 -9.86 1.61
N LYS A 132 24.65 -8.98 1.34
CA LYS A 132 25.64 -8.56 2.33
C LYS A 132 25.05 -7.61 3.38
N ASN A 133 24.02 -6.91 3.02
CA ASN A 133 23.38 -5.84 3.79
C ASN A 133 22.00 -6.21 4.31
N ALA A 134 21.29 -7.08 3.59
CA ALA A 134 20.02 -7.62 4.03
C ALA A 134 20.27 -8.84 4.94
N PRO A 135 19.94 -8.79 6.24
CA PRO A 135 19.99 -9.96 7.10
C PRO A 135 18.99 -11.03 6.60
N GLY A 136 19.26 -12.28 6.89
CA GLY A 136 18.37 -13.39 6.56
C GLY A 136 17.00 -13.27 7.28
N THR A 137 17.02 -12.65 8.46
CA THR A 137 15.83 -12.26 9.23
C THR A 137 16.06 -10.85 9.77
N TYR A 138 15.08 -9.96 9.62
CA TYR A 138 15.22 -8.58 10.11
C TYR A 138 14.84 -8.44 11.59
N PHE A 139 13.90 -9.23 12.06
CA PHE A 139 13.31 -9.04 13.38
C PHE A 139 13.21 -10.39 14.10
N ASP A 140 13.57 -10.35 15.37
CA ASP A 140 13.42 -11.50 16.25
C ASP A 140 11.92 -11.77 16.46
N PRO A 141 11.41 -12.97 16.13
CA PRO A 141 10.01 -13.32 16.32
C PRO A 141 9.56 -13.18 17.79
N ASP A 142 10.44 -13.47 18.74
CA ASP A 142 10.13 -13.39 20.18
C ASP A 142 10.07 -11.94 20.67
N LYS A 143 10.67 -11.01 19.94
CA LYS A 143 10.66 -9.57 20.20
C LYS A 143 9.77 -8.79 19.24
N PHE A 144 8.89 -9.48 18.53
CA PHE A 144 8.03 -8.85 17.53
C PHE A 144 7.12 -7.81 18.17
N TYR A 145 7.40 -6.56 17.85
CA TYR A 145 6.57 -5.44 18.29
C TYR A 145 5.28 -5.38 17.43
N PRO A 146 4.09 -5.15 18.03
CA PRO A 146 2.83 -5.14 17.28
C PRO A 146 2.80 -4.22 16.05
N ASN A 147 3.60 -3.17 16.05
CA ASN A 147 3.68 -2.23 14.93
C ASN A 147 4.69 -2.65 13.84
N THR A 148 5.41 -3.75 14.00
CA THR A 148 6.50 -4.14 13.08
C THR A 148 6.00 -4.29 11.65
N GLY A 149 4.88 -4.96 11.43
CA GLY A 149 4.29 -5.12 10.09
C GLY A 149 4.04 -3.77 9.41
N MET A 150 3.39 -2.83 10.10
CA MET A 150 3.15 -1.48 9.61
C MET A 150 4.45 -0.73 9.30
N LEU A 151 5.43 -0.81 10.20
CA LEU A 151 6.71 -0.12 10.04
C LEU A 151 7.49 -0.66 8.84
N VAL A 152 7.47 -1.97 8.63
CA VAL A 152 8.08 -2.62 7.45
C VAL A 152 7.35 -2.20 6.18
N SER A 153 6.02 -2.30 6.14
CA SER A 153 5.22 -1.88 4.99
C SER A 153 5.51 -0.44 4.58
N ARG A 154 5.42 0.48 5.52
CA ARG A 154 5.67 1.90 5.25
C ARG A 154 7.13 2.19 4.88
N GLY A 155 8.07 1.45 5.46
CA GLY A 155 9.49 1.56 5.12
C GLY A 155 9.80 1.16 3.68
N VAL A 156 9.10 0.16 3.15
CA VAL A 156 9.38 -0.39 1.82
C VAL A 156 8.64 0.34 0.69
N PHE A 157 7.56 1.06 0.96
CA PHE A 157 6.72 1.69 -0.08
C PHE A 157 7.51 2.52 -1.10
N ALA A 158 8.35 3.41 -0.62
CA ALA A 158 9.11 4.30 -1.51
C ALA A 158 10.10 3.53 -2.41
N PHE A 159 10.68 2.43 -1.89
CA PHE A 159 11.53 1.54 -2.70
C PHE A 159 10.73 0.82 -3.79
N LEU A 160 9.51 0.37 -3.49
CA LEU A 160 8.64 -0.27 -4.48
C LEU A 160 8.34 0.69 -5.64
N TYR A 161 8.04 1.94 -5.34
CA TYR A 161 7.77 2.96 -6.37
C TYR A 161 9.01 3.30 -7.18
N ALA A 162 10.16 3.47 -6.54
CA ALA A 162 11.43 3.71 -7.24
C ALA A 162 11.75 2.55 -8.19
N TYR A 163 11.65 1.32 -7.71
CA TYR A 163 11.90 0.12 -8.48
C TYR A 163 10.94 0.02 -9.70
N ASP A 164 9.66 0.26 -9.48
CA ASP A 164 8.62 0.19 -10.52
C ASP A 164 8.89 1.19 -11.65
N LEU A 165 9.20 2.44 -11.30
CA LEU A 165 9.53 3.51 -12.25
C LEU A 165 10.82 3.24 -13.04
N LEU A 166 11.84 2.67 -12.39
CA LEU A 166 13.11 2.35 -13.05
C LEU A 166 13.01 1.12 -13.97
N CYS A 167 12.16 0.16 -13.60
CA CYS A 167 11.86 -0.99 -14.45
C CYS A 167 11.07 -0.62 -15.71
N ALA A 168 10.28 0.47 -15.70
CA ALA A 168 9.55 0.96 -16.86
C ALA A 168 10.48 1.27 -18.07
N ASP A 169 11.67 1.77 -17.80
CA ASP A 169 12.70 2.04 -18.84
C ASP A 169 13.79 0.95 -18.91
N ASN A 170 13.55 -0.22 -18.30
CA ASN A 170 14.49 -1.37 -18.28
C ASN A 170 15.89 -1.04 -17.69
N LEU A 171 15.96 -0.12 -16.73
CA LEU A 171 17.23 0.33 -16.15
C LEU A 171 17.80 -0.65 -15.12
N ILE A 172 16.96 -1.50 -14.54
CA ILE A 172 17.37 -2.51 -13.57
C ILE A 172 17.57 -3.85 -14.27
N GLY A 173 18.80 -4.32 -14.35
CA GLY A 173 19.13 -5.60 -14.97
C GLY A 173 18.53 -6.78 -14.21
N LYS A 174 18.22 -7.88 -14.91
CA LYS A 174 17.53 -9.07 -14.37
C LYS A 174 18.12 -9.64 -13.07
N SER A 175 19.44 -9.62 -12.92
CA SER A 175 20.10 -10.08 -11.69
C SER A 175 19.74 -9.20 -10.48
N LYS A 176 19.66 -7.88 -10.69
CA LYS A 176 19.31 -6.91 -9.67
C LYS A 176 17.82 -6.91 -9.36
N GLN A 177 16.98 -7.19 -10.37
CA GLN A 177 15.56 -7.44 -10.15
C GLN A 177 15.36 -8.64 -9.22
N LYS A 178 16.00 -9.78 -9.51
CA LYS A 178 15.94 -10.97 -8.65
C LYS A 178 16.45 -10.69 -7.23
N GLN A 179 17.51 -9.90 -7.09
CA GLN A 179 18.05 -9.49 -5.79
C GLN A 179 17.01 -8.69 -4.99
N PHE A 180 16.36 -7.72 -5.62
CA PHE A 180 15.33 -6.89 -4.98
C PHE A 180 14.09 -7.72 -4.61
N GLU A 181 13.62 -8.58 -5.51
CA GLU A 181 12.52 -9.50 -5.26
C GLU A 181 12.82 -10.46 -4.09
N ALA A 182 14.05 -10.97 -4.00
CA ALA A 182 14.47 -11.80 -2.86
C ALA A 182 14.43 -11.03 -1.54
N TRP A 183 14.84 -9.77 -1.54
CA TRP A 183 14.73 -8.90 -0.37
C TRP A 183 13.26 -8.67 0.06
N LEU A 184 12.36 -8.43 -0.90
CA LEU A 184 10.92 -8.30 -0.61
C LEU A 184 10.36 -9.57 0.04
N ARG A 185 10.78 -10.75 -0.41
CA ARG A 185 10.36 -12.03 0.18
C ARG A 185 10.85 -12.24 1.62
N ILE A 186 11.98 -11.62 2.00
CA ILE A 186 12.43 -11.60 3.39
C ILE A 186 11.53 -10.70 4.25
N LEU A 187 11.02 -9.60 3.70
CA LEU A 187 10.18 -8.64 4.42
C LEU A 187 8.72 -9.10 4.53
N LEU A 188 8.22 -9.84 3.55
CA LEU A 188 6.82 -10.23 3.43
C LEU A 188 6.27 -10.92 4.70
N PRO A 189 6.93 -11.95 5.29
CA PRO A 189 6.43 -12.62 6.48
C PRO A 189 6.24 -11.69 7.70
N HIS A 190 7.02 -10.61 7.80
CA HIS A 190 6.89 -9.66 8.90
C HIS A 190 5.62 -8.80 8.76
N ILE A 191 5.20 -8.52 7.54
CA ILE A 191 3.95 -7.81 7.28
C ILE A 191 2.76 -8.74 7.54
N GLU A 192 2.83 -9.99 7.07
CA GLU A 192 1.81 -11.00 7.30
C GLU A 192 1.60 -11.27 8.80
N GLU A 193 2.69 -11.43 9.55
CA GLU A 193 2.63 -11.59 11.00
C GLU A 193 2.06 -10.33 11.67
N GLY A 194 2.34 -9.13 11.16
CA GLY A 194 1.75 -7.88 11.63
C GLY A 194 0.23 -7.91 11.51
N VAL A 195 -0.29 -8.24 10.32
CA VAL A 195 -1.74 -8.38 10.09
C VAL A 195 -2.33 -9.40 11.06
N LYS A 196 -1.73 -10.59 11.17
CA LYS A 196 -2.19 -11.66 12.07
C LYS A 196 -2.27 -11.19 13.51
N ARG A 197 -1.23 -10.55 14.02
CA ARG A 197 -1.19 -10.09 15.42
C ARG A 197 -2.19 -8.99 15.71
N TRP A 198 -2.48 -8.12 14.75
CA TRP A 198 -3.54 -7.13 14.90
C TRP A 198 -4.93 -7.77 14.97
N VAL A 199 -5.15 -8.85 14.25
CA VAL A 199 -6.39 -9.63 14.30
C VAL A 199 -6.56 -10.35 15.64
N GLU A 200 -5.51 -11.01 16.10
CA GLU A 200 -5.52 -11.82 17.30
C GLU A 200 -5.41 -10.99 18.58
N ASN A 201 -4.87 -9.80 18.46
CA ASN A 201 -4.57 -8.94 19.59
C ASN A 201 -5.78 -8.07 19.95
N ASP A 202 -6.36 -8.34 21.09
CA ASP A 202 -7.44 -7.57 21.72
C ASP A 202 -6.95 -6.25 22.33
N TYR A 203 -5.78 -5.77 21.86
CA TYR A 203 -5.03 -4.65 22.42
C TYR A 203 -5.84 -3.36 22.56
N PHE A 204 -6.89 -3.19 21.75
CA PHE A 204 -7.78 -2.03 21.81
C PHE A 204 -9.26 -2.42 21.62
N GLY A 205 -9.68 -3.53 22.17
CA GLY A 205 -11.09 -3.88 22.21
C GLY A 205 -11.69 -4.12 20.82
N LYS A 206 -11.09 -5.03 20.05
CA LYS A 206 -11.63 -5.48 18.73
C LYS A 206 -11.64 -4.43 17.60
N GLN A 207 -10.76 -3.46 17.65
CA GLN A 207 -10.65 -2.43 16.60
C GLN A 207 -9.68 -2.86 15.51
N TYR A 208 -10.16 -3.65 14.58
CA TYR A 208 -9.33 -4.26 13.56
C TYR A 208 -9.02 -3.34 12.38
N PHE A 209 -9.90 -2.38 12.08
CA PHE A 209 -9.76 -1.48 10.93
C PHE A 209 -9.16 -0.16 11.37
N GLN A 210 -7.88 0.03 11.07
CA GLN A 210 -7.12 1.22 11.43
C GLN A 210 -5.91 1.39 10.50
N ASN A 211 -5.20 2.50 10.65
CA ASN A 211 -4.05 2.84 9.81
C ASN A 211 -2.95 1.76 9.75
N HIS A 212 -2.79 0.91 10.76
CA HIS A 212 -1.80 -0.18 10.73
C HIS A 212 -2.22 -1.24 9.73
N ILE A 213 -3.45 -1.76 9.84
CA ILE A 213 -3.99 -2.75 8.90
C ILE A 213 -4.00 -2.19 7.47
N VAL A 214 -4.38 -0.92 7.28
CA VAL A 214 -4.35 -0.28 5.96
C VAL A 214 -2.93 -0.31 5.39
N ALA A 215 -1.94 0.12 6.15
CA ALA A 215 -0.55 0.12 5.69
C ALA A 215 -0.04 -1.29 5.37
N GLU A 216 -0.36 -2.27 6.21
CA GLU A 216 0.04 -3.67 6.03
C GLU A 216 -0.61 -4.28 4.78
N VAL A 217 -1.91 -4.11 4.62
CA VAL A 217 -2.66 -4.63 3.46
C VAL A 217 -2.18 -3.98 2.16
N VAL A 218 -1.97 -2.67 2.14
CA VAL A 218 -1.40 -1.97 0.98
C VAL A 218 0.04 -2.43 0.71
N GLY A 219 0.82 -2.72 1.75
CA GLY A 219 2.17 -3.27 1.62
C GLY A 219 2.17 -4.66 0.97
N LEU A 220 1.34 -5.58 1.47
CA LEU A 220 1.18 -6.92 0.90
C LEU A 220 0.74 -6.85 -0.57
N MET A 221 -0.26 -6.03 -0.87
CA MET A 221 -0.75 -5.83 -2.24
C MET A 221 0.38 -5.31 -3.15
N SER A 222 1.09 -4.26 -2.73
CA SER A 222 2.14 -3.65 -3.54
C SER A 222 3.32 -4.61 -3.79
N ILE A 223 3.72 -5.37 -2.77
CA ILE A 223 4.75 -6.40 -2.90
C ILE A 223 4.27 -7.51 -3.83
N GLY A 224 3.04 -8.00 -3.66
CA GLY A 224 2.46 -9.02 -4.54
C GLY A 224 2.44 -8.60 -6.01
N ILE A 225 2.08 -7.34 -6.29
CA ILE A 225 2.10 -6.78 -7.64
C ILE A 225 3.52 -6.76 -8.22
N ILE A 226 4.52 -6.31 -7.45
CA ILE A 226 5.92 -6.28 -7.91
C ILE A 226 6.46 -7.70 -8.14
N LEU A 227 6.18 -8.63 -7.24
CA LEU A 227 6.59 -10.03 -7.34
C LEU A 227 5.82 -10.81 -8.43
N ARG A 228 4.75 -10.23 -8.99
CA ARG A 228 3.81 -10.92 -9.89
C ARG A 228 3.16 -12.14 -9.24
N ASP A 229 2.94 -12.08 -7.96
CA ASP A 229 2.30 -13.11 -7.16
C ASP A 229 0.77 -12.93 -7.21
N ASN A 230 0.14 -13.59 -8.20
CA ASN A 230 -1.30 -13.48 -8.38
C ASN A 230 -2.10 -14.09 -7.21
N GLU A 231 -1.56 -15.10 -6.53
CA GLU A 231 -2.23 -15.73 -5.39
C GLU A 231 -2.28 -14.75 -4.22
N LEU A 232 -1.15 -14.14 -3.88
CA LEU A 232 -1.08 -13.12 -2.84
C LEU A 232 -1.98 -11.92 -3.18
N VAL A 233 -1.92 -11.40 -4.42
CA VAL A 233 -2.71 -10.25 -4.85
C VAL A 233 -4.21 -10.53 -4.73
N ASN A 234 -4.69 -11.68 -5.19
CA ASN A 234 -6.10 -12.02 -5.09
C ASN A 234 -6.52 -12.31 -3.64
N TYR A 235 -5.68 -12.96 -2.84
CA TYR A 235 -5.92 -13.17 -1.42
C TYR A 235 -6.07 -11.86 -0.65
N VAL A 236 -5.18 -10.88 -0.94
CA VAL A 236 -5.23 -9.56 -0.29
C VAL A 236 -6.37 -8.70 -0.82
N TYR A 237 -6.74 -8.81 -2.10
CA TYR A 237 -7.79 -7.98 -2.71
C TYR A 237 -9.19 -8.33 -2.20
N ASP A 238 -9.60 -9.60 -2.33
CA ASP A 238 -10.96 -10.04 -1.95
C ASP A 238 -11.03 -11.52 -1.52
N GLY A 239 -9.89 -12.13 -1.15
CA GLY A 239 -9.85 -13.51 -0.71
C GLY A 239 -10.89 -13.81 0.36
N GLU A 240 -11.76 -14.79 0.15
CA GLU A 240 -12.87 -15.14 1.04
C GLU A 240 -12.38 -15.52 2.44
N THR A 241 -11.26 -16.21 2.52
CA THR A 241 -10.63 -16.66 3.78
C THR A 241 -9.81 -15.57 4.46
N ASN A 242 -9.59 -14.41 3.80
CA ASN A 242 -8.89 -13.28 4.37
C ASN A 242 -9.86 -12.34 5.08
N PRO A 243 -9.86 -12.27 6.42
CA PRO A 243 -10.76 -11.38 7.16
C PRO A 243 -10.42 -9.89 6.98
N HIS A 244 -9.23 -9.59 6.45
CA HIS A 244 -8.71 -8.23 6.24
C HIS A 244 -8.32 -7.97 4.78
N ASN A 245 -9.04 -8.55 3.84
CA ASN A 245 -8.87 -8.17 2.44
C ASN A 245 -9.26 -6.69 2.23
N ILE A 246 -8.76 -6.08 1.15
CA ILE A 246 -8.94 -4.65 0.86
C ILE A 246 -10.41 -4.26 0.87
N LYS A 247 -11.30 -5.08 0.32
CA LYS A 247 -12.75 -4.79 0.30
C LYS A 247 -13.30 -4.65 1.72
N LYS A 248 -13.02 -5.62 2.58
CA LYS A 248 -13.46 -5.59 3.99
C LYS A 248 -12.83 -4.44 4.77
N VAL A 249 -11.56 -4.14 4.51
CA VAL A 249 -10.88 -3.00 5.14
C VAL A 249 -11.53 -1.69 4.74
N ILE A 250 -11.84 -1.49 3.46
CA ILE A 250 -12.55 -0.30 2.96
C ILE A 250 -13.95 -0.21 3.58
N GLU A 251 -14.71 -1.30 3.57
CA GLU A 251 -16.05 -1.36 4.17
C GLU A 251 -16.04 -1.10 5.68
N GLY A 252 -14.99 -1.52 6.38
CA GLY A 252 -14.84 -1.28 7.82
C GLY A 252 -14.36 0.12 8.19
N ILE A 253 -13.74 0.85 7.26
CA ILE A 253 -13.22 2.19 7.48
C ILE A 253 -14.15 3.27 6.96
N ILE A 254 -14.77 3.05 5.80
CA ILE A 254 -15.70 3.99 5.16
C ILE A 254 -17.13 3.56 5.51
N LEU A 255 -17.77 4.30 6.40
CA LEU A 255 -19.09 3.98 6.91
C LEU A 255 -20.20 4.70 6.13
N MET A 256 -21.35 4.03 5.99
CA MET A 256 -22.58 4.65 5.53
C MET A 256 -23.35 5.23 6.72
N LYS A 257 -24.18 6.27 6.48
CA LYS A 257 -25.00 6.91 7.52
C LYS A 257 -25.82 5.88 8.29
N GLY A 258 -25.75 5.98 9.60
CA GLY A 258 -26.46 5.06 10.51
C GLY A 258 -25.80 3.69 10.63
N GLN A 259 -24.68 3.46 9.97
CA GLN A 259 -23.92 2.22 10.12
C GLN A 259 -23.14 2.27 11.44
N PRO A 260 -23.25 1.24 12.30
CA PRO A 260 -22.43 1.18 13.51
C PRO A 260 -20.97 0.96 13.13
N PRO A 261 -20.04 1.45 13.96
CA PRO A 261 -18.65 1.07 13.82
C PRO A 261 -18.49 -0.44 13.99
N TYR A 262 -17.46 -1.00 13.42
CA TYR A 262 -17.19 -2.44 13.43
C TYR A 262 -17.25 -3.08 14.83
N CYS A 263 -16.90 -2.35 15.86
CA CYS A 263 -16.96 -2.81 17.26
C CYS A 263 -18.37 -2.75 17.87
N GLY A 264 -19.39 -2.29 17.14
CA GLY A 264 -20.80 -2.43 17.51
C GLY A 264 -21.25 -1.67 18.78
N GLU A 265 -20.47 -0.72 19.28
CA GLU A 265 -20.84 0.00 20.51
C GLU A 265 -21.91 1.06 20.26
N PRO A 266 -22.94 1.14 21.15
CA PRO A 266 -23.98 2.15 21.02
C PRO A 266 -23.44 3.58 21.10
N GLY A 267 -23.95 4.47 20.26
CA GLY A 267 -23.64 5.91 20.30
C GLY A 267 -22.50 6.38 19.40
N SER A 268 -21.80 5.47 18.70
CA SER A 268 -20.73 5.82 17.76
C SER A 268 -21.13 5.62 16.29
N TRP A 269 -22.41 5.79 15.97
CA TRP A 269 -22.95 5.65 14.62
C TRP A 269 -22.46 6.76 13.70
N SER A 270 -22.22 6.41 12.43
CA SER A 270 -21.88 7.41 11.43
C SER A 270 -23.02 8.39 11.22
N THR A 271 -22.69 9.67 11.08
CA THR A 271 -23.67 10.75 10.91
C THR A 271 -23.98 11.04 9.44
N GLN A 272 -23.10 10.61 8.55
CA GLN A 272 -23.21 10.82 7.10
C GLN A 272 -22.55 9.69 6.30
N ASP A 273 -22.90 9.57 5.02
CA ASP A 273 -22.25 8.62 4.12
C ASP A 273 -20.79 9.01 3.87
N GLY A 274 -19.92 8.00 3.79
CA GLY A 274 -18.51 8.20 3.55
C GLY A 274 -17.70 8.67 4.76
N GLU A 275 -18.27 8.62 5.97
CA GLU A 275 -17.51 8.95 7.18
C GLU A 275 -16.40 7.93 7.41
N ILE A 276 -15.16 8.43 7.53
CA ILE A 276 -14.02 7.56 7.78
C ILE A 276 -13.94 7.25 9.27
N MET A 277 -13.99 5.96 9.61
CA MET A 277 -13.84 5.49 10.98
C MET A 277 -12.39 5.55 11.40
N ASP A 278 -12.15 6.25 12.51
CA ASP A 278 -10.86 6.27 13.19
C ASP A 278 -11.02 5.65 14.59
N ARG A 279 -10.15 4.71 14.87
CA ARG A 279 -10.02 4.08 16.18
C ARG A 279 -9.99 5.08 17.35
N TYR A 280 -9.26 6.17 17.19
CA TYR A 280 -9.13 7.17 18.24
C TYR A 280 -10.43 7.93 18.48
N ARG A 281 -11.22 8.15 17.46
CA ARG A 281 -12.55 8.74 17.61
C ARG A 281 -13.46 7.81 18.41
N HIS A 282 -13.47 6.54 18.06
CA HIS A 282 -14.25 5.54 18.77
C HIS A 282 -13.81 5.43 20.23
N PHE A 283 -12.51 5.25 20.47
CA PHE A 283 -11.96 5.18 21.83
C PHE A 283 -12.25 6.45 22.65
N ALA A 284 -12.14 7.63 22.05
CA ALA A 284 -12.43 8.89 22.72
C ALA A 284 -13.91 9.02 23.09
N LEU A 285 -14.83 8.58 22.22
CA LEU A 285 -16.27 8.60 22.47
C LEU A 285 -16.69 7.61 23.56
N THR A 286 -16.14 6.40 23.54
CA THR A 286 -16.54 5.31 24.44
C THR A 286 -15.89 5.38 25.81
N HIS A 287 -14.62 5.77 25.88
CA HIS A 287 -13.86 5.77 27.15
C HIS A 287 -13.76 7.14 27.83
N TYR A 288 -13.79 8.22 27.05
CA TYR A 288 -13.57 9.57 27.59
C TYR A 288 -14.75 10.52 27.40
N GLY A 289 -15.84 10.10 26.76
CA GLY A 289 -16.98 10.96 26.46
C GLY A 289 -16.64 12.22 25.64
N GLN A 290 -15.47 12.25 25.00
CA GLN A 290 -14.96 13.42 24.31
C GLN A 290 -15.44 13.47 22.86
N THR A 291 -16.45 14.28 22.59
CA THR A 291 -16.98 14.53 21.25
C THR A 291 -16.16 15.51 20.41
N THR A 292 -15.10 16.11 20.95
CA THR A 292 -14.46 17.30 20.38
C THR A 292 -13.03 17.10 19.87
N LYS A 293 -12.44 15.90 19.94
CA LYS A 293 -11.12 15.71 19.32
C LYS A 293 -11.26 15.69 17.80
N PRO A 294 -10.45 16.48 17.09
CA PRO A 294 -10.48 16.49 15.63
C PRO A 294 -10.28 15.07 15.09
N ASN A 295 -11.06 14.75 14.06
CA ASN A 295 -11.02 13.46 13.41
C ASN A 295 -9.58 13.16 12.92
N ARG A 296 -8.86 12.28 13.62
CA ARG A 296 -7.50 11.90 13.23
C ARG A 296 -7.45 11.08 11.95
N ALA A 297 -8.58 10.53 11.50
CA ALA A 297 -8.65 9.85 10.21
C ALA A 297 -8.18 10.76 9.08
N LEU A 298 -8.52 12.06 9.13
CA LEU A 298 -8.05 13.05 8.15
C LEU A 298 -6.54 13.35 8.23
N GLN A 299 -5.84 12.92 9.27
CA GLN A 299 -4.38 13.07 9.37
C GLN A 299 -3.61 11.95 8.65
N TYR A 300 -4.30 10.90 8.24
CA TYR A 300 -3.72 9.72 7.59
C TYR A 300 -4.24 9.49 6.16
N ALA A 301 -5.18 10.32 5.70
CA ALA A 301 -5.63 10.38 4.32
C ALA A 301 -4.73 11.31 3.49
#